data_692c235a66370fc10b267038d5f0cef4
#
_entry.id   692c235a66370fc10b267038d5f0cef4
#
_cell.length_a   1.000
_cell.length_b   1.000
_cell.length_c   1.000
_cell.angle_alpha   90.00
_cell.angle_beta   90.00
_cell.angle_gamma   90.00
#
_symmetry.space_group_name_H-M   'P 1'
#
loop_
_entity.id
_entity.type
_entity.pdbx_description
1 polymer ?
#
loop_
_entity_poly.entity_id
_entity_poly.type
_entity_poly.pdbx_seq_one_letter_code
_entity_poly.pdbx_strand_id
1 'polypeptide(L)'
;EWKKQQRCVECGLKDWRVMEADHVGKKVFKVSHHHYWASHGGVEAMKKELKQCKPRCRCCHRVITKKRYDFKRELEGRKQQSSHKRRRDQINLIKLKIGACVVCVRNVTKETCVAFDFDHKDEFKKSISISQSVYKSEAVFQRTMREEIPKCTLKCSNCHHIKTHYKYN
;
A
#
# COMPACT_ATOMS: atom_id res chain seq x y z
N GLU A 1 18.14 11.09 -4.72
CA GLU A 1 19.24 10.27 -5.28
C GLU A 1 19.19 8.81 -4.83
N TRP A 2 19.08 8.47 -3.50
CA TRP A 2 19.11 7.09 -3.02
C TRP A 2 18.16 6.15 -3.79
N LYS A 3 16.89 6.53 -3.98
CA LYS A 3 15.88 5.71 -4.69
C LYS A 3 16.26 5.35 -6.11
N LYS A 4 16.96 6.24 -6.83
CA LYS A 4 17.37 6.03 -8.24
C LYS A 4 18.37 4.90 -8.40
N GLN A 5 19.16 4.65 -7.37
CA GLN A 5 20.20 3.62 -7.36
C GLN A 5 19.68 2.25 -6.92
N GLN A 6 18.44 2.17 -6.43
CA GLN A 6 17.93 0.97 -5.78
C GLN A 6 17.13 0.05 -6.73
N ARG A 7 17.15 -1.23 -6.39
CA ARG A 7 16.22 -2.25 -6.91
C ARG A 7 15.41 -2.80 -5.73
N CYS A 8 14.17 -3.14 -5.99
CA CYS A 8 13.35 -3.83 -4.99
C CYS A 8 13.97 -5.19 -4.64
N VAL A 9 14.29 -5.41 -3.36
CA VAL A 9 14.91 -6.67 -2.90
C VAL A 9 14.01 -7.89 -3.04
N GLU A 10 12.70 -7.70 -3.21
CA GLU A 10 11.73 -8.80 -3.33
C GLU A 10 11.44 -9.18 -4.80
N CYS A 11 11.34 -8.22 -5.71
CA CYS A 11 10.92 -8.48 -7.09
C CYS A 11 11.85 -7.92 -8.16
N GLY A 12 12.99 -7.33 -7.79
CA GLY A 12 14.00 -6.80 -8.72
C GLY A 12 13.61 -5.52 -9.47
N LEU A 13 12.38 -5.01 -9.29
CA LEU A 13 11.92 -3.80 -9.99
C LEU A 13 12.87 -2.62 -9.75
N LYS A 14 13.25 -1.94 -10.83
CA LYS A 14 14.07 -0.73 -10.82
C LYS A 14 13.24 0.46 -11.32
N ASP A 15 12.39 1.00 -10.45
CA ASP A 15 11.64 2.22 -10.72
C ASP A 15 11.64 3.08 -9.45
N TRP A 16 12.44 4.16 -9.47
CA TRP A 16 12.64 5.05 -8.32
C TRP A 16 11.35 5.73 -7.86
N ARG A 17 10.37 5.92 -8.75
CA ARG A 17 9.08 6.57 -8.46
C ARG A 17 8.28 5.79 -7.41
N VAL A 18 8.44 4.49 -7.39
CA VAL A 18 7.70 3.59 -6.50
C VAL A 18 8.57 2.94 -5.43
N MET A 19 9.84 3.34 -5.33
CA MET A 19 10.76 2.78 -4.34
C MET A 19 10.53 3.42 -2.97
N GLU A 20 10.50 2.59 -1.93
CA GLU A 20 10.36 2.98 -0.54
C GLU A 20 11.49 2.38 0.31
N ALA A 21 11.90 3.11 1.34
CA ALA A 21 12.84 2.63 2.35
C ALA A 21 12.05 1.90 3.45
N ASP A 22 12.17 0.59 3.50
CA ASP A 22 11.51 -0.26 4.51
C ASP A 22 12.48 -0.63 5.64
N HIS A 23 12.21 -0.14 6.83
CA HIS A 23 13.01 -0.43 8.01
C HIS A 23 12.94 -1.92 8.37
N VAL A 24 14.10 -2.55 8.56
CA VAL A 24 14.20 -3.96 8.97
C VAL A 24 14.52 -4.14 10.45
N GLY A 25 14.93 -3.07 11.11
CA GLY A 25 15.25 -3.02 12.55
C GLY A 25 14.41 -1.98 13.29
N LYS A 26 14.96 -1.52 14.43
CA LYS A 26 14.35 -0.44 15.23
C LYS A 26 14.39 0.86 14.43
N LYS A 27 13.21 1.39 14.15
CA LYS A 27 13.04 2.66 13.46
C LYS A 27 13.20 3.81 14.43
N VAL A 28 14.13 4.74 14.13
CA VAL A 28 14.31 5.96 14.91
C VAL A 28 13.34 7.04 14.41
N PHE A 29 13.30 7.29 13.08
CA PHE A 29 12.39 8.26 12.48
C PHE A 29 11.97 7.86 11.05
N LYS A 30 11.03 8.61 10.49
CA LYS A 30 10.59 8.41 9.10
C LYS A 30 11.53 9.15 8.14
N VAL A 31 12.34 8.42 7.37
CA VAL A 31 13.27 9.00 6.38
C VAL A 31 12.58 9.78 5.25
N SER A 32 11.29 9.54 5.00
CA SER A 32 10.50 10.25 3.99
C SER A 32 10.02 11.64 4.42
N HIS A 33 10.17 12.00 5.67
CA HIS A 33 9.68 13.26 6.23
C HIS A 33 10.84 14.14 6.67
N HIS A 34 11.04 15.25 5.97
CA HIS A 34 12.13 16.20 6.18
C HIS A 34 12.31 16.63 7.65
N HIS A 35 11.25 17.06 8.33
CA HIS A 35 11.37 17.57 9.70
C HIS A 35 11.83 16.52 10.72
N TYR A 36 11.60 15.24 10.48
CA TYR A 36 12.06 14.21 11.42
C TYR A 36 13.57 14.05 11.38
N TRP A 37 14.19 13.94 10.20
CA TRP A 37 15.63 13.79 10.15
C TRP A 37 16.35 15.12 10.36
N ALA A 38 15.76 16.26 10.01
CA ALA A 38 16.31 17.57 10.30
C ALA A 38 16.51 17.79 11.81
N SER A 39 15.54 17.40 12.64
CA SER A 39 15.62 17.47 14.10
C SER A 39 16.55 16.41 14.75
N HIS A 40 17.00 15.39 13.99
CA HIS A 40 17.82 14.28 14.48
C HIS A 40 19.27 14.29 13.94
N GLY A 41 19.76 15.43 13.47
CA GLY A 41 21.13 15.55 12.95
C GLY A 41 21.22 15.63 11.43
N GLY A 42 20.12 15.99 10.75
CA GLY A 42 20.11 16.35 9.33
C GLY A 42 20.38 15.19 8.38
N VAL A 43 21.05 15.50 7.27
CA VAL A 43 21.31 14.56 6.18
C VAL A 43 22.12 13.32 6.62
N GLU A 44 23.07 13.50 7.53
CA GLU A 44 23.91 12.38 8.00
C GLU A 44 23.09 11.39 8.84
N ALA A 45 22.20 11.89 9.71
CA ALA A 45 21.26 11.03 10.44
C ALA A 45 20.35 10.27 9.47
N MET A 46 19.82 10.92 8.42
CA MET A 46 19.04 10.29 7.38
C MET A 46 19.81 9.19 6.65
N LYS A 47 21.09 9.44 6.26
CA LYS A 47 21.94 8.43 5.62
C LYS A 47 22.18 7.22 6.54
N LYS A 48 22.41 7.46 7.83
CA LYS A 48 22.58 6.41 8.84
C LYS A 48 21.32 5.55 8.96
N GLU A 49 20.14 6.16 9.01
CA GLU A 49 18.87 5.47 9.08
C GLU A 49 18.57 4.68 7.79
N LEU A 50 18.91 5.21 6.61
CA LEU A 50 18.77 4.52 5.34
C LEU A 50 19.59 3.22 5.24
N LYS A 51 20.75 3.12 5.91
CA LYS A 51 21.54 1.88 5.98
C LYS A 51 20.80 0.74 6.68
N GLN A 52 19.81 1.05 7.53
CA GLN A 52 18.96 0.08 8.22
C GLN A 52 17.70 -0.26 7.42
N CYS A 53 17.54 0.29 6.21
CA CYS A 53 16.38 0.07 5.36
C CYS A 53 16.71 -0.85 4.19
N LYS A 54 15.73 -1.69 3.82
CA LYS A 54 15.75 -2.42 2.55
C LYS A 54 14.94 -1.67 1.52
N PRO A 55 15.45 -1.51 0.27
CA PRO A 55 14.67 -0.92 -0.79
C PRO A 55 13.58 -1.89 -1.24
N ARG A 56 12.32 -1.47 -1.15
CA ARG A 56 11.16 -2.22 -1.64
C ARG A 56 10.27 -1.33 -2.48
N CYS A 57 9.71 -1.89 -3.56
CA CYS A 57 8.64 -1.17 -4.25
C CYS A 57 7.37 -1.17 -3.37
N ARG A 58 6.47 -0.21 -3.59
CA ARG A 58 5.25 -0.05 -2.78
C ARG A 58 4.41 -1.32 -2.68
N CYS A 59 4.32 -2.10 -3.76
CA CYS A 59 3.60 -3.38 -3.73
C CYS A 59 4.25 -4.36 -2.76
N CYS A 60 5.54 -4.61 -2.88
CA CYS A 60 6.26 -5.54 -2.02
C CYS A 60 6.31 -5.05 -0.57
N HIS A 61 6.49 -3.74 -0.36
CA HIS A 61 6.47 -3.14 0.98
C HIS A 61 5.12 -3.38 1.68
N ARG A 62 3.98 -3.18 0.99
CA ARG A 62 2.65 -3.47 1.57
C ARG A 62 2.46 -4.94 1.93
N VAL A 63 2.92 -5.86 1.08
CA VAL A 63 2.83 -7.31 1.34
C VAL A 63 3.65 -7.69 2.58
N ILE A 64 4.91 -7.24 2.65
CA ILE A 64 5.78 -7.52 3.79
C ILE A 64 5.24 -6.89 5.08
N THR A 65 4.76 -5.65 5.03
CA THR A 65 4.15 -4.98 6.18
C THR A 65 2.92 -5.76 6.69
N LYS A 66 2.08 -6.25 5.78
CA LYS A 66 0.92 -7.08 6.15
C LYS A 66 1.35 -8.37 6.83
N LYS A 67 2.34 -9.09 6.28
CA LYS A 67 2.89 -10.31 6.89
C LYS A 67 3.43 -10.06 8.30
N ARG A 68 4.21 -8.98 8.48
CA ARG A 68 4.74 -8.60 9.80
C ARG A 68 3.62 -8.28 10.80
N TYR A 69 2.60 -7.56 10.35
CA TYR A 69 1.44 -7.22 11.17
C TYR A 69 0.65 -8.47 11.59
N ASP A 70 0.42 -9.39 10.66
CA ASP A 70 -0.31 -10.63 10.95
C ASP A 70 0.47 -11.51 11.93
N PHE A 71 1.76 -11.69 11.71
CA PHE A 71 2.65 -12.43 12.61
C PHE A 71 2.67 -11.83 14.03
N LYS A 72 2.83 -10.50 14.12
CA LYS A 72 2.80 -9.81 15.42
C LYS A 72 1.47 -10.00 16.14
N ARG A 73 0.36 -9.89 15.42
CA ARG A 73 -0.99 -10.06 15.97
C ARG A 73 -1.21 -11.49 16.47
N GLU A 74 -0.70 -12.48 15.76
CA GLU A 74 -0.75 -13.89 16.14
C GLU A 74 0.01 -14.14 17.44
N LEU A 75 1.26 -13.66 17.52
CA LEU A 75 2.06 -13.72 18.73
C LEU A 75 1.39 -13.08 19.96
N GLU A 76 0.69 -11.96 19.75
CA GLU A 76 0.01 -11.23 20.84
C GLU A 76 -1.41 -11.77 21.12
N GLY A 77 -1.85 -12.83 20.47
CA GLY A 77 -3.18 -13.43 20.62
C GLY A 77 -4.33 -12.47 20.27
N ARG A 78 -4.04 -11.37 19.55
CA ARG A 78 -5.05 -10.35 19.24
C ARG A 78 -5.98 -10.81 18.12
N LYS A 79 -7.27 -10.97 18.45
CA LYS A 79 -8.31 -11.28 17.46
C LYS A 79 -8.64 -10.03 16.63
N GLN A 80 -8.74 -10.19 15.32
CA GLN A 80 -9.28 -9.14 14.45
C GLN A 80 -10.80 -9.05 14.66
N GLN A 81 -11.33 -7.83 14.70
CA GLN A 81 -12.78 -7.62 14.76
C GLN A 81 -13.45 -8.29 13.56
N SER A 82 -14.38 -9.20 13.83
CA SER A 82 -14.96 -10.11 12.83
C SER A 82 -15.63 -9.37 11.65
N SER A 83 -16.36 -8.28 11.94
CA SER A 83 -17.03 -7.46 10.92
C SER A 83 -16.05 -6.78 9.94
N HIS A 84 -14.97 -6.16 10.46
CA HIS A 84 -13.96 -5.54 9.60
C HIS A 84 -13.18 -6.57 8.79
N LYS A 85 -12.90 -7.74 9.37
CA LYS A 85 -12.26 -8.84 8.64
C LYS A 85 -13.16 -9.30 7.49
N ARG A 86 -14.43 -9.61 7.77
CA ARG A 86 -15.41 -10.04 6.77
C ARG A 86 -15.49 -9.07 5.59
N ARG A 87 -15.58 -7.76 5.88
CA ARG A 87 -15.65 -6.73 4.84
C ARG A 87 -14.39 -6.64 3.99
N ARG A 88 -13.20 -6.73 4.60
CA ARG A 88 -11.95 -6.81 3.84
C ARG A 88 -11.89 -8.05 2.96
N ASP A 89 -12.35 -9.18 3.47
CA ASP A 89 -12.38 -10.42 2.72
C ASP A 89 -13.32 -10.31 1.49
N GLN A 90 -14.48 -9.64 1.62
CA GLN A 90 -15.37 -9.32 0.50
C GLN A 90 -14.68 -8.44 -0.56
N ILE A 91 -13.99 -7.38 -0.14
CA ILE A 91 -13.19 -6.53 -1.04
C ILE A 91 -12.10 -7.36 -1.74
N ASN A 92 -11.40 -8.21 -1.00
CA ASN A 92 -10.34 -9.06 -1.55
C ASN A 92 -10.88 -10.10 -2.55
N LEU A 93 -12.05 -10.67 -2.31
CA LEU A 93 -12.71 -11.56 -3.27
C LEU A 93 -13.00 -10.86 -4.60
N ILE A 94 -13.42 -9.59 -4.58
CA ILE A 94 -13.63 -8.82 -5.80
C ILE A 94 -12.30 -8.56 -6.52
N LYS A 95 -11.24 -8.20 -5.79
CA LYS A 95 -9.91 -8.04 -6.38
C LYS A 95 -9.42 -9.33 -7.05
N LEU A 96 -9.62 -10.47 -6.38
CA LEU A 96 -9.28 -11.80 -6.93
C LEU A 96 -10.07 -12.11 -8.20
N LYS A 97 -11.37 -11.78 -8.25
CA LYS A 97 -12.21 -11.96 -9.44
C LYS A 97 -11.74 -11.09 -10.61
N ILE A 98 -11.30 -9.87 -10.36
CA ILE A 98 -10.72 -8.99 -11.40
C ILE A 98 -9.37 -9.54 -11.89
N GLY A 99 -8.60 -10.15 -11.03
CA GLY A 99 -7.42 -10.96 -11.35
C GLY A 99 -6.12 -10.21 -11.56
N ALA A 100 -6.14 -8.98 -12.11
CA ALA A 100 -4.91 -8.27 -12.43
C ALA A 100 -5.02 -6.74 -12.36
N CYS A 101 -3.87 -6.09 -12.26
CA CYS A 101 -3.74 -4.64 -12.43
C CYS A 101 -4.02 -4.24 -13.89
N VAL A 102 -4.91 -3.28 -14.12
CA VAL A 102 -5.28 -2.81 -15.47
C VAL A 102 -4.12 -2.17 -16.24
N VAL A 103 -3.05 -1.75 -15.57
CA VAL A 103 -1.92 -1.03 -16.20
C VAL A 103 -0.73 -1.94 -16.49
N CYS A 104 -0.28 -2.74 -15.50
CA CYS A 104 0.95 -3.54 -15.62
C CYS A 104 0.69 -5.05 -15.62
N VAL A 105 -0.57 -5.46 -15.66
CA VAL A 105 -1.03 -6.86 -15.70
C VAL A 105 -0.54 -7.73 -14.53
N ARG A 106 0.01 -7.13 -13.46
CA ARG A 106 0.41 -7.85 -12.25
C ARG A 106 -0.77 -8.60 -11.68
N ASN A 107 -0.61 -9.90 -11.48
CA ASN A 107 -1.66 -10.77 -10.96
C ASN A 107 -1.98 -10.49 -9.49
N VAL A 108 -3.26 -10.59 -9.16
CA VAL A 108 -3.78 -10.56 -7.79
C VAL A 108 -3.79 -11.99 -7.24
N THR A 109 -3.16 -12.20 -6.09
CA THR A 109 -3.24 -13.44 -5.33
C THR A 109 -3.78 -13.15 -3.92
N LYS A 110 -4.10 -14.18 -3.15
CA LYS A 110 -4.53 -14.02 -1.74
C LYS A 110 -3.51 -13.24 -0.92
N GLU A 111 -2.22 -13.48 -1.16
CA GLU A 111 -1.11 -12.83 -0.46
C GLU A 111 -0.89 -11.39 -0.92
N THR A 112 -1.18 -11.10 -2.18
CA THR A 112 -0.87 -9.79 -2.78
C THR A 112 -2.07 -8.83 -2.82
N CYS A 113 -3.29 -9.25 -2.46
CA CYS A 113 -4.50 -8.39 -2.45
C CYS A 113 -4.28 -7.03 -1.78
N VAL A 114 -3.45 -6.97 -0.71
CA VAL A 114 -3.13 -5.75 0.03
C VAL A 114 -2.36 -4.73 -0.81
N ALA A 115 -1.69 -5.18 -1.87
CA ALA A 115 -0.91 -4.34 -2.78
C ALA A 115 -1.73 -3.77 -3.95
N PHE A 116 -3.06 -3.91 -3.92
CA PHE A 116 -3.95 -3.41 -4.97
C PHE A 116 -4.99 -2.46 -4.39
N ASP A 117 -5.28 -1.41 -5.14
CA ASP A 117 -6.22 -0.36 -4.80
C ASP A 117 -7.30 -0.24 -5.89
N PHE A 118 -8.53 0.07 -5.50
CA PHE A 118 -9.56 0.56 -6.40
C PHE A 118 -9.31 2.04 -6.65
N ASP A 119 -9.03 2.40 -7.90
CA ASP A 119 -8.74 3.76 -8.35
C ASP A 119 -9.91 4.28 -9.19
N HIS A 120 -10.52 5.37 -8.77
CA HIS A 120 -11.65 5.98 -9.49
C HIS A 120 -11.20 6.45 -10.89
N LYS A 121 -12.01 6.12 -11.90
CA LYS A 121 -11.80 6.57 -13.28
C LYS A 121 -11.90 8.09 -13.36
N ASP A 122 -12.86 8.65 -12.62
CA ASP A 122 -13.10 10.07 -12.46
C ASP A 122 -13.05 10.42 -10.97
N GLU A 123 -12.09 11.24 -10.55
CA GLU A 123 -11.88 11.60 -9.15
C GLU A 123 -13.03 12.47 -8.60
N PHE A 124 -13.70 13.25 -9.46
CA PHE A 124 -14.82 14.11 -9.07
C PHE A 124 -16.11 13.33 -8.76
N LYS A 125 -16.20 12.07 -9.23
CA LYS A 125 -17.36 11.19 -8.96
C LYS A 125 -17.19 10.31 -7.73
N LYS A 126 -16.11 10.48 -6.99
CA LYS A 126 -15.84 9.76 -5.77
C LYS A 126 -16.67 10.31 -4.62
N SER A 127 -17.55 9.49 -4.05
CA SER A 127 -18.33 9.85 -2.86
C SER A 127 -17.66 9.36 -1.57
N ILE A 128 -17.12 8.14 -1.57
CA ILE A 128 -16.47 7.56 -0.40
C ILE A 128 -15.30 6.66 -0.79
N SER A 129 -14.28 6.61 0.06
CA SER A 129 -13.16 5.68 -0.11
C SER A 129 -13.59 4.24 0.21
N ILE A 130 -13.39 3.31 -0.74
CA ILE A 130 -13.69 1.89 -0.57
C ILE A 130 -12.93 1.31 0.63
N SER A 131 -11.65 1.68 0.82
CA SER A 131 -10.85 1.21 1.96
C SER A 131 -11.35 1.72 3.32
N GLN A 132 -11.92 2.94 3.36
CA GLN A 132 -12.50 3.51 4.59
C GLN A 132 -13.88 2.96 4.90
N SER A 133 -14.64 2.50 3.91
CA SER A 133 -15.98 1.95 4.11
C SER A 133 -16.00 0.72 5.02
N VAL A 134 -14.86 0.01 5.11
CA VAL A 134 -14.67 -1.13 6.03
C VAL A 134 -14.98 -0.77 7.49
N TYR A 135 -14.74 0.48 7.89
CA TYR A 135 -14.92 0.98 9.24
C TYR A 135 -16.26 1.71 9.46
N LYS A 136 -17.13 1.74 8.46
CA LYS A 136 -18.46 2.37 8.53
C LYS A 136 -19.53 1.37 8.93
N SER A 137 -20.80 1.80 8.99
CA SER A 137 -21.93 0.90 9.18
C SER A 137 -22.06 -0.12 8.06
N GLU A 138 -22.76 -1.23 8.28
CA GLU A 138 -22.98 -2.24 7.24
C GLU A 138 -23.70 -1.65 6.02
N ALA A 139 -24.71 -0.82 6.25
CA ALA A 139 -25.46 -0.17 5.16
C ALA A 139 -24.56 0.72 4.29
N VAL A 140 -23.65 1.51 4.91
CA VAL A 140 -22.69 2.34 4.17
C VAL A 140 -21.70 1.49 3.41
N PHE A 141 -21.20 0.40 4.03
CA PHE A 141 -20.30 -0.52 3.36
C PHE A 141 -20.94 -1.15 2.13
N GLN A 142 -22.14 -1.72 2.26
CA GLN A 142 -22.84 -2.36 1.14
C GLN A 142 -23.18 -1.37 0.02
N ARG A 143 -23.60 -0.15 0.36
CA ARG A 143 -23.81 0.91 -0.61
C ARG A 143 -22.53 1.25 -1.36
N THR A 144 -21.41 1.41 -0.65
CA THR A 144 -20.10 1.68 -1.26
C THR A 144 -19.68 0.56 -2.23
N MET A 145 -19.91 -0.71 -1.87
CA MET A 145 -19.58 -1.84 -2.73
C MET A 145 -20.37 -1.81 -4.05
N ARG A 146 -21.68 -1.45 -4.01
CA ARG A 146 -22.53 -1.37 -5.20
C ARG A 146 -22.26 -0.16 -6.06
N GLU A 147 -22.04 1.02 -5.44
CA GLU A 147 -22.00 2.29 -6.14
C GLU A 147 -20.61 2.75 -6.52
N GLU A 148 -19.58 2.45 -5.69
CA GLU A 148 -18.22 2.96 -5.92
C GLU A 148 -17.34 2.00 -6.72
N ILE A 149 -17.43 0.69 -6.48
CA ILE A 149 -16.59 -0.28 -7.20
C ILE A 149 -16.75 -0.22 -8.73
N PRO A 150 -17.95 -0.11 -9.30
CA PRO A 150 -18.12 0.03 -10.76
C PRO A 150 -17.47 1.29 -11.36
N LYS A 151 -17.28 2.33 -10.57
CA LYS A 151 -16.61 3.57 -10.99
C LYS A 151 -15.08 3.45 -11.00
N CYS A 152 -14.53 2.34 -10.48
CA CYS A 152 -13.10 2.16 -10.28
C CYS A 152 -12.48 1.19 -11.29
N THR A 153 -11.16 1.31 -11.43
CA THR A 153 -10.29 0.28 -12.02
C THR A 153 -9.39 -0.29 -10.93
N LEU A 154 -9.01 -1.55 -11.06
CA LEU A 154 -8.06 -2.16 -10.12
C LEU A 154 -6.63 -1.86 -10.55
N LYS A 155 -5.88 -1.19 -9.70
CA LYS A 155 -4.45 -0.88 -9.92
C LYS A 155 -3.60 -1.41 -8.79
N CYS A 156 -2.40 -1.90 -9.12
CA CYS A 156 -1.43 -2.18 -8.08
C CYS A 156 -0.90 -0.85 -7.47
N SER A 157 -0.39 -0.90 -6.25
CA SER A 157 0.07 0.29 -5.52
C SER A 157 1.14 1.08 -6.26
N ASN A 158 1.97 0.41 -7.08
CA ASN A 158 2.97 1.07 -7.92
C ASN A 158 2.28 1.92 -8.99
N CYS A 159 1.41 1.32 -9.80
CA CYS A 159 0.71 2.01 -10.88
C CYS A 159 -0.21 3.11 -10.37
N HIS A 160 -0.91 2.87 -9.25
CA HIS A 160 -1.75 3.86 -8.60
C HIS A 160 -0.92 5.08 -8.15
N HIS A 161 0.23 4.85 -7.52
CA HIS A 161 1.12 5.92 -7.09
C HIS A 161 1.68 6.73 -8.27
N ILE A 162 2.13 6.05 -9.33
CA ILE A 162 2.62 6.73 -10.53
C ILE A 162 1.52 7.60 -11.14
N LYS A 163 0.30 7.08 -11.29
CA LYS A 163 -0.84 7.87 -11.77
C LYS A 163 -1.06 9.13 -10.92
N THR A 164 -1.04 9.00 -9.60
CA THR A 164 -1.38 10.10 -8.69
C THR A 164 -0.29 11.19 -8.64
N HIS A 165 0.99 10.81 -8.69
CA HIS A 165 2.09 11.73 -8.39
C HIS A 165 2.97 12.09 -9.60
N TYR A 166 2.84 11.37 -10.73
CA TYR A 166 3.71 11.55 -11.89
C TYR A 166 2.95 11.67 -13.21
N LYS A 167 1.65 12.01 -13.17
CA LYS A 167 0.79 12.15 -14.36
C LYS A 167 1.14 13.28 -15.29
N TYR A 168 1.90 14.25 -14.85
CA TYR A 168 2.04 15.55 -15.52
C TYR A 168 3.48 15.95 -15.80
N ASN A 169 4.38 14.96 -15.96
CA ASN A 169 5.73 15.20 -16.46
C ASN A 169 5.97 14.47 -17.76
#